data_a9898910be4749392d1a6df7d273d187
#
_entry.id   a9898910be4749392d1a6df7d273d187
#
_cell.length_a   1.000
_cell.length_b   1.000
_cell.length_c   1.000
_cell.angle_alpha   90.00
_cell.angle_beta   90.00
_cell.angle_gamma   90.00
#
_symmetry.space_group_name_H-M   'P 1'
#
loop_
_entity.id
_entity.type
_entity.pdbx_description
1 polymer ?
#
loop_
_entity_poly.entity_id
_entity_poly.type
_entity_poly.pdbx_seq_one_letter_code
_entity_poly.pdbx_strand_id
1 'polypeptide(L)'
;MRLAILILALGALALPLAVGAQASKAGRTVTIGYLGNSSPSLESNLVDAFREGLRQHGYVEGQNLVIKYQWAEGHEERYAGLARELVRLKPDVILTAGTPGTLAAKQATRSIPIVAASAGDPVAAGLVSSLAKPGGNVTGLSTLGPELEGKRLELFKQAVPNLSRVVALLNPDNPFTTIAWKATQSAAKILGVSLQPVEAGNLNDLDVALATIKKARPDGLIVVPDRVLLAYRAPIVQFIATNGVPGMFPFPEFAQEGGLMAYGPDYTDVFRRAATYVNKILKGAKPADLPVEEPTKFELVINMKAAKALGLTIPQSLLVRADRVIE
;
A
#
# COMPACT_ATOMS: atom_id res chain seq x y z
N MET A 1 57.64 -73.24 19.14
CA MET A 1 56.82 -72.59 18.11
C MET A 1 55.49 -72.17 18.69
N ARG A 2 55.33 -70.91 19.07
CA ARG A 2 54.08 -70.34 19.63
C ARG A 2 53.72 -69.10 18.77
N LEU A 3 52.61 -69.21 18.09
CA LEU A 3 52.05 -68.18 17.23
C LEU A 3 51.35 -67.16 18.10
N ALA A 4 51.75 -65.88 18.09
CA ALA A 4 51.08 -64.82 18.79
C ALA A 4 50.15 -64.11 17.79
N ILE A 5 48.84 -64.13 18.08
CA ILE A 5 47.80 -63.42 17.32
C ILE A 5 47.67 -62.04 17.91
N LEU A 6 47.95 -61.00 17.10
CA LEU A 6 47.76 -59.60 17.43
C LEU A 6 46.34 -59.19 17.03
N ILE A 7 45.48 -58.87 18.02
CA ILE A 7 44.14 -58.32 17.77
C ILE A 7 44.25 -56.79 17.78
N LEU A 8 44.06 -56.18 16.59
CA LEU A 8 43.92 -54.73 16.49
C LEU A 8 42.46 -54.34 16.79
N ALA A 9 42.24 -53.65 17.87
CA ALA A 9 40.95 -53.06 18.19
C ALA A 9 40.86 -51.70 17.54
N LEU A 10 40.00 -51.58 16.48
CA LEU A 10 39.60 -50.29 15.88
C LEU A 10 38.55 -49.64 16.81
N GLY A 11 38.98 -48.63 17.54
CA GLY A 11 38.07 -47.74 18.28
C GLY A 11 37.41 -46.74 17.33
N ALA A 12 36.15 -46.95 17.04
CA ALA A 12 35.33 -45.98 16.32
C ALA A 12 35.00 -44.79 17.25
N LEU A 13 35.63 -43.62 17.04
CA LEU A 13 35.22 -42.36 17.64
C LEU A 13 33.91 -41.93 17.00
N ALA A 14 32.80 -42.16 17.67
CA ALA A 14 31.52 -41.54 17.35
C ALA A 14 31.52 -40.07 17.84
N LEU A 15 31.79 -39.14 16.93
CA LEU A 15 31.52 -37.72 17.16
C LEU A 15 30.00 -37.51 17.21
N PRO A 16 29.45 -36.89 18.28
CA PRO A 16 28.05 -36.51 18.24
C PRO A 16 27.88 -35.39 17.21
N LEU A 17 27.17 -35.66 16.11
CA LEU A 17 26.60 -34.65 15.26
C LEU A 17 25.62 -33.82 16.10
N ALA A 18 26.08 -32.70 16.62
CA ALA A 18 25.21 -31.67 17.17
C ALA A 18 24.37 -31.13 16.00
N VAL A 19 23.25 -31.81 15.70
CA VAL A 19 22.15 -31.23 14.94
C VAL A 19 21.66 -30.05 15.77
N GLY A 20 22.11 -28.85 15.43
CA GLY A 20 21.56 -27.63 15.96
C GLY A 20 20.06 -27.58 15.64
N ALA A 21 19.27 -28.17 16.51
CA ALA A 21 17.83 -27.98 16.53
C ALA A 21 17.60 -26.47 16.75
N GLN A 22 17.39 -25.74 15.67
CA GLN A 22 16.72 -24.44 15.74
C GLN A 22 15.39 -24.71 16.42
N ALA A 23 15.35 -24.47 17.75
CA ALA A 23 14.12 -24.48 18.49
C ALA A 23 13.19 -23.46 17.84
N SER A 24 12.29 -23.93 17.00
CA SER A 24 11.12 -23.16 16.63
C SER A 24 10.52 -22.70 17.96
N LYS A 25 10.20 -21.41 18.08
CA LYS A 25 9.48 -20.85 19.24
C LYS A 25 8.04 -21.39 19.27
N ALA A 26 7.90 -22.72 19.29
CA ALA A 26 6.62 -23.42 19.44
C ALA A 26 6.09 -23.13 20.82
N GLY A 27 5.05 -22.27 20.92
CA GLY A 27 4.37 -21.94 22.16
C GLY A 27 4.19 -20.47 22.48
N ARG A 28 4.90 -19.53 21.80
CA ARG A 28 4.71 -18.10 22.05
C ARG A 28 3.67 -17.51 21.08
N THR A 29 2.62 -16.88 21.62
CA THR A 29 1.69 -16.08 20.82
C THR A 29 2.40 -14.86 20.24
N VAL A 30 2.35 -14.71 18.93
CA VAL A 30 2.89 -13.55 18.20
C VAL A 30 1.93 -12.36 18.34
N THR A 31 2.46 -11.17 18.54
CA THR A 31 1.66 -9.94 18.56
C THR A 31 2.06 -9.04 17.40
N ILE A 32 1.11 -8.67 16.54
CA ILE A 32 1.28 -7.70 15.47
C ILE A 32 0.51 -6.43 15.82
N GLY A 33 1.15 -5.26 15.71
CA GLY A 33 0.47 -3.98 15.71
C GLY A 33 0.04 -3.62 14.29
N TYR A 34 -1.23 -3.29 14.06
CA TYR A 34 -1.74 -2.81 12.78
C TYR A 34 -2.11 -1.33 12.88
N LEU A 35 -1.45 -0.47 12.12
CA LEU A 35 -1.74 0.95 12.02
C LEU A 35 -2.47 1.23 10.71
N GLY A 36 -3.80 1.26 10.76
CA GLY A 36 -4.67 1.49 9.62
C GLY A 36 -4.98 2.96 9.38
N ASN A 37 -5.32 3.30 8.15
CA ASN A 37 -5.58 4.69 7.74
C ASN A 37 -7.04 5.09 7.93
N SER A 38 -7.96 4.21 7.59
CA SER A 38 -9.39 4.48 7.61
C SER A 38 -10.08 3.73 8.74
N SER A 39 -11.16 3.05 8.49
CA SER A 39 -11.90 2.27 9.47
C SER A 39 -11.79 0.77 9.19
N PRO A 40 -12.13 -0.10 10.18
CA PRO A 40 -12.14 -1.55 9.98
C PRO A 40 -12.97 -2.00 8.77
N SER A 41 -14.11 -1.35 8.53
CA SER A 41 -15.00 -1.70 7.41
C SER A 41 -14.42 -1.31 6.05
N LEU A 42 -13.73 -0.17 5.97
CA LEU A 42 -13.16 0.35 4.73
C LEU A 42 -11.86 -0.39 4.32
N GLU A 43 -11.16 -1.01 5.28
CA GLU A 43 -9.92 -1.76 5.02
C GLU A 43 -10.11 -3.28 5.19
N SER A 44 -11.34 -3.78 5.31
CA SER A 44 -11.62 -5.20 5.59
C SER A 44 -10.98 -6.13 4.56
N ASN A 45 -11.07 -5.82 3.27
CA ASN A 45 -10.47 -6.59 2.19
C ASN A 45 -8.94 -6.69 2.30
N LEU A 46 -8.28 -5.61 2.72
CA LEU A 46 -6.83 -5.54 2.91
C LEU A 46 -6.38 -6.34 4.14
N VAL A 47 -7.12 -6.18 5.26
CA VAL A 47 -6.91 -6.95 6.48
C VAL A 47 -7.09 -8.43 6.24
N ASP A 48 -8.15 -8.83 5.51
CA ASP A 48 -8.42 -10.23 5.20
C ASP A 48 -7.33 -10.83 4.28
N ALA A 49 -6.85 -10.08 3.29
CA ALA A 49 -5.73 -10.48 2.46
C ALA A 49 -4.43 -10.67 3.27
N PHE A 50 -4.16 -9.79 4.23
CA PHE A 50 -3.04 -9.90 5.14
C PHE A 50 -3.17 -11.12 6.07
N ARG A 51 -4.35 -11.33 6.69
CA ARG A 51 -4.66 -12.51 7.52
C ARG A 51 -4.51 -13.81 6.74
N GLU A 52 -4.96 -13.82 5.49
CA GLU A 52 -4.80 -14.98 4.61
C GLU A 52 -3.32 -15.28 4.34
N GLY A 53 -2.52 -14.26 4.04
CA GLY A 53 -1.08 -14.40 3.90
C GLY A 53 -0.41 -14.93 5.19
N LEU A 54 -0.84 -14.47 6.36
CA LEU A 54 -0.35 -14.99 7.65
C LEU A 54 -0.74 -16.46 7.87
N ARG A 55 -1.98 -16.86 7.51
CA ARG A 55 -2.43 -18.27 7.61
C ARG A 55 -1.58 -19.19 6.75
N GLN A 56 -1.19 -18.77 5.56
CA GLN A 56 -0.29 -19.55 4.68
C GLN A 56 1.08 -19.78 5.31
N HIS A 57 1.47 -18.96 6.29
CA HIS A 57 2.69 -19.12 7.08
C HIS A 57 2.47 -19.78 8.45
N GLY A 58 1.25 -20.26 8.74
CA GLY A 58 0.91 -20.95 9.98
C GLY A 58 0.54 -20.03 11.15
N TYR A 59 0.31 -18.72 10.91
CA TYR A 59 -0.17 -17.80 11.94
C TYR A 59 -1.67 -17.61 11.83
N VAL A 60 -2.40 -17.97 12.90
CA VAL A 60 -3.87 -17.92 12.97
C VAL A 60 -4.29 -17.04 14.15
N GLU A 61 -5.02 -15.97 13.85
CA GLU A 61 -5.52 -15.05 14.87
C GLU A 61 -6.46 -15.80 15.85
N GLY A 62 -6.29 -15.57 17.14
CA GLY A 62 -7.00 -16.28 18.21
C GLY A 62 -6.38 -17.61 18.62
N GLN A 63 -5.38 -18.15 17.89
CA GLN A 63 -4.65 -19.36 18.27
C GLN A 63 -3.21 -19.04 18.70
N ASN A 64 -2.37 -18.65 17.76
CA ASN A 64 -0.95 -18.33 17.98
C ASN A 64 -0.58 -16.90 17.55
N LEU A 65 -1.58 -16.10 17.17
CA LEU A 65 -1.44 -14.74 16.71
C LEU A 65 -2.48 -13.83 17.37
N VAL A 66 -2.05 -12.62 17.77
CA VAL A 66 -2.91 -11.51 18.17
C VAL A 66 -2.57 -10.31 17.30
N ILE A 67 -3.57 -9.67 16.69
CA ILE A 67 -3.41 -8.41 15.98
C ILE A 67 -4.04 -7.29 16.81
N LYS A 68 -3.26 -6.27 17.12
CA LYS A 68 -3.70 -5.06 17.82
C LYS A 68 -3.90 -3.96 16.81
N TYR A 69 -5.15 -3.60 16.58
CA TYR A 69 -5.54 -2.61 15.58
C TYR A 69 -5.60 -1.21 16.18
N GLN A 70 -5.09 -0.23 15.45
CA GLN A 70 -5.27 1.20 15.67
C GLN A 70 -5.67 1.86 14.36
N TRP A 71 -6.76 2.62 14.37
CA TRP A 71 -7.37 3.20 13.18
C TRP A 71 -7.33 4.72 13.21
N ALA A 72 -6.72 5.33 12.20
CA ALA A 72 -6.65 6.78 12.08
C ALA A 72 -7.98 7.40 11.62
N GLU A 73 -8.87 6.61 10.99
CA GLU A 73 -10.20 7.03 10.51
C GLU A 73 -10.14 8.21 9.53
N GLY A 74 -9.08 8.28 8.71
CA GLY A 74 -8.86 9.36 7.76
C GLY A 74 -8.26 10.63 8.37
N HIS A 75 -7.84 10.60 9.64
CA HIS A 75 -7.28 11.71 10.39
C HIS A 75 -5.77 11.57 10.54
N GLU A 76 -4.97 12.25 9.71
CA GLU A 76 -3.51 12.14 9.74
C GLU A 76 -2.90 12.55 11.08
N GLU A 77 -3.47 13.55 11.75
CA GLU A 77 -3.02 14.03 13.05
C GLU A 77 -3.07 12.96 14.15
N ARG A 78 -3.85 11.90 13.96
CA ARG A 78 -3.96 10.79 14.92
C ARG A 78 -2.78 9.82 14.85
N TYR A 79 -2.08 9.72 13.70
CA TYR A 79 -1.04 8.69 13.51
C TYR A 79 0.03 8.69 14.58
N ALA A 80 0.53 9.87 14.98
CA ALA A 80 1.58 9.98 15.99
C ALA A 80 1.16 9.43 17.36
N GLY A 81 -0.09 9.67 17.77
CA GLY A 81 -0.69 9.13 19.00
C GLY A 81 -0.85 7.62 18.92
N LEU A 82 -1.49 7.13 17.86
CA LEU A 82 -1.78 5.71 17.63
C LEU A 82 -0.50 4.86 17.50
N ALA A 83 0.53 5.38 16.82
CA ALA A 83 1.82 4.71 16.72
C ALA A 83 2.49 4.54 18.09
N ARG A 84 2.45 5.59 18.95
CA ARG A 84 2.98 5.47 20.32
C ARG A 84 2.20 4.46 21.17
N GLU A 85 0.88 4.39 21.01
CA GLU A 85 0.06 3.38 21.69
C GLU A 85 0.42 1.96 21.27
N LEU A 86 0.58 1.71 19.96
CA LEU A 86 1.04 0.41 19.46
C LEU A 86 2.41 0.06 20.02
N VAL A 87 3.36 0.99 20.06
CA VAL A 87 4.71 0.76 20.62
C VAL A 87 4.64 0.36 22.09
N ARG A 88 3.74 0.97 22.89
CA ARG A 88 3.54 0.60 24.31
C ARG A 88 3.07 -0.85 24.49
N LEU A 89 2.35 -1.40 23.52
CA LEU A 89 1.92 -2.81 23.54
C LEU A 89 3.05 -3.79 23.21
N LYS A 90 4.23 -3.28 22.82
CA LYS A 90 5.45 -4.06 22.52
C LYS A 90 5.18 -5.20 21.52
N PRO A 91 4.57 -4.93 20.34
CA PRO A 91 4.34 -5.96 19.35
C PRO A 91 5.68 -6.49 18.80
N ASP A 92 5.65 -7.70 18.24
CA ASP A 92 6.80 -8.31 17.58
C ASP A 92 7.10 -7.60 16.24
N VAL A 93 6.06 -7.10 15.57
CA VAL A 93 6.12 -6.35 14.30
C VAL A 93 4.97 -5.35 14.24
N ILE A 94 5.20 -4.19 13.63
CA ILE A 94 4.14 -3.23 13.29
C ILE A 94 3.94 -3.29 11.77
N LEU A 95 2.69 -3.52 11.34
CA LEU A 95 2.25 -3.35 9.95
C LEU A 95 1.65 -1.95 9.79
N THR A 96 2.02 -1.26 8.71
CA THR A 96 1.48 0.05 8.36
C THR A 96 1.06 0.08 6.90
N ALA A 97 0.20 1.03 6.54
CA ALA A 97 -0.12 1.33 5.14
C ALA A 97 0.08 2.82 4.85
N GLY A 98 0.64 3.11 3.67
CA GLY A 98 0.90 4.50 3.25
C GLY A 98 2.11 5.13 3.93
N THR A 99 2.58 6.22 3.32
CA THR A 99 3.78 6.95 3.78
C THR A 99 3.59 7.61 5.14
N PRO A 100 2.48 8.35 5.42
CA PRO A 100 2.31 9.05 6.70
C PRO A 100 2.27 8.10 7.90
N GLY A 101 1.48 7.02 7.84
CA GLY A 101 1.42 6.02 8.90
C GLY A 101 2.76 5.33 9.15
N THR A 102 3.52 5.04 8.09
CA THR A 102 4.85 4.44 8.20
C THR A 102 5.87 5.39 8.83
N LEU A 103 5.83 6.67 8.48
CA LEU A 103 6.66 7.71 9.11
C LEU A 103 6.36 7.83 10.60
N ALA A 104 5.08 7.88 10.97
CA ALA A 104 4.67 7.96 12.38
C ALA A 104 5.15 6.74 13.18
N ALA A 105 5.04 5.53 12.64
CA ALA A 105 5.56 4.33 13.28
C ALA A 105 7.10 4.38 13.41
N LYS A 106 7.82 4.80 12.36
CA LYS A 106 9.28 4.95 12.37
C LYS A 106 9.75 5.97 13.41
N GLN A 107 9.02 7.07 13.59
CA GLN A 107 9.31 8.08 14.61
C GLN A 107 9.04 7.57 16.02
N ALA A 108 8.00 6.73 16.20
CA ALA A 108 7.62 6.20 17.51
C ALA A 108 8.57 5.11 18.04
N THR A 109 9.27 4.37 17.16
CA THR A 109 10.20 3.31 17.56
C THR A 109 11.37 3.16 16.58
N ARG A 110 12.55 2.83 17.15
CA ARG A 110 13.75 2.45 16.37
C ARG A 110 14.09 0.96 16.48
N SER A 111 13.40 0.23 17.35
CA SER A 111 13.73 -1.17 17.68
C SER A 111 12.67 -2.16 17.21
N ILE A 112 11.38 -1.80 17.25
CA ILE A 112 10.32 -2.67 16.74
C ILE A 112 10.38 -2.68 15.22
N PRO A 113 10.43 -3.86 14.57
CA PRO A 113 10.35 -4.00 13.13
C PRO A 113 9.04 -3.38 12.57
N ILE A 114 9.13 -2.70 11.45
CA ILE A 114 8.00 -2.10 10.76
C ILE A 114 7.95 -2.66 9.33
N VAL A 115 6.81 -3.21 8.97
CA VAL A 115 6.49 -3.64 7.59
C VAL A 115 5.54 -2.63 6.99
N ALA A 116 5.98 -1.89 5.98
CA ALA A 116 5.13 -1.01 5.19
C ALA A 116 4.44 -1.83 4.10
N ALA A 117 3.12 -1.90 4.10
CA ALA A 117 2.37 -2.62 3.07
C ALA A 117 2.21 -1.82 1.77
N SER A 118 2.29 -0.50 1.82
CA SER A 118 2.09 0.34 0.62
C SER A 118 2.66 1.74 0.81
N ALA A 119 3.97 1.86 1.08
CA ALA A 119 4.61 3.17 1.09
C ALA A 119 4.74 3.72 -0.34
N GLY A 120 4.60 5.02 -0.54
CA GLY A 120 4.89 5.69 -1.80
C GLY A 120 6.37 5.50 -2.20
N ASP A 121 7.11 6.54 -2.51
CA ASP A 121 8.57 6.43 -2.67
C ASP A 121 9.24 6.35 -1.28
N PRO A 122 9.59 5.15 -0.78
CA PRO A 122 10.10 4.99 0.58
C PRO A 122 11.51 5.56 0.76
N VAL A 123 12.27 5.73 -0.31
CA VAL A 123 13.61 6.35 -0.27
C VAL A 123 13.47 7.86 -0.20
N ALA A 124 12.72 8.47 -1.11
CA ALA A 124 12.50 9.91 -1.12
C ALA A 124 11.72 10.40 0.12
N ALA A 125 10.84 9.56 0.68
CA ALA A 125 10.15 9.83 1.95
C ALA A 125 11.05 9.63 3.18
N GLY A 126 12.32 9.22 3.02
CA GLY A 126 13.23 8.98 4.13
C GLY A 126 12.86 7.79 5.02
N LEU A 127 12.05 6.86 4.53
CA LEU A 127 11.67 5.65 5.27
C LEU A 127 12.82 4.65 5.31
N VAL A 128 13.52 4.48 4.20
CA VAL A 128 14.64 3.54 4.03
C VAL A 128 15.81 4.23 3.30
N SER A 129 17.02 3.68 3.46
CA SER A 129 18.21 4.23 2.81
C SER A 129 18.27 3.91 1.31
N SER A 130 17.81 2.69 0.94
CA SER A 130 17.61 2.24 -0.44
C SER A 130 16.62 1.10 -0.46
N LEU A 131 16.04 0.78 -1.63
CA LEU A 131 15.14 -0.36 -1.77
C LEU A 131 15.86 -1.69 -1.52
N ALA A 132 17.08 -1.84 -2.05
CA ALA A 132 17.86 -3.07 -1.90
C ALA A 132 18.39 -3.30 -0.48
N LYS A 133 18.73 -2.23 0.25
CA LYS A 133 19.21 -2.29 1.64
C LYS A 133 18.55 -1.17 2.46
N PRO A 134 17.41 -1.46 3.11
CA PRO A 134 16.66 -0.47 3.90
C PRO A 134 17.48 0.17 5.03
N GLY A 135 18.35 -0.59 5.70
CA GLY A 135 19.34 -0.08 6.65
C GLY A 135 18.80 0.30 8.04
N GLY A 136 17.51 0.18 8.27
CA GLY A 136 16.85 0.54 9.53
C GLY A 136 15.85 -0.51 10.01
N ASN A 137 14.86 -0.09 10.80
CA ASN A 137 13.79 -0.96 11.28
C ASN A 137 12.56 -1.02 10.35
N VAL A 138 12.58 -0.35 9.19
CA VAL A 138 11.50 -0.33 8.20
C VAL A 138 11.90 -1.16 6.99
N THR A 139 10.98 -1.99 6.51
CA THR A 139 11.03 -2.72 5.24
C THR A 139 9.61 -2.90 4.70
N GLY A 140 9.41 -3.64 3.62
CA GLY A 140 8.07 -4.00 3.11
C GLY A 140 7.92 -3.82 1.61
N LEU A 141 6.80 -3.20 1.20
CA LEU A 141 6.44 -3.00 -0.20
C LEU A 141 6.20 -1.52 -0.50
N SER A 142 6.74 -1.07 -1.62
CA SER A 142 6.42 0.23 -2.19
C SER A 142 5.17 0.13 -3.08
N THR A 143 4.67 1.26 -3.58
CA THR A 143 3.53 1.27 -4.50
C THR A 143 3.91 1.67 -5.92
N LEU A 144 5.19 1.60 -6.29
CA LEU A 144 5.74 2.25 -7.49
C LEU A 144 5.31 3.72 -7.58
N GLY A 145 6.27 4.57 -7.64
CA GLY A 145 6.02 6.00 -7.53
C GLY A 145 5.60 6.65 -8.84
N PRO A 146 6.43 7.55 -9.33
CA PRO A 146 6.11 8.52 -10.38
C PRO A 146 5.63 7.92 -11.69
N GLU A 147 6.05 6.69 -12.04
CA GLU A 147 5.75 6.05 -13.32
C GLU A 147 4.25 5.79 -13.50
N LEU A 148 3.55 5.48 -12.41
CA LEU A 148 2.11 5.23 -12.45
C LEU A 148 1.29 6.48 -12.73
N GLU A 149 1.79 7.65 -12.33
CA GLU A 149 1.07 8.92 -12.56
C GLU A 149 0.96 9.22 -14.05
N GLY A 150 2.07 9.04 -14.79
CA GLY A 150 2.06 9.16 -16.24
C GLY A 150 1.09 8.18 -16.90
N LYS A 151 1.08 6.94 -16.43
CA LYS A 151 0.19 5.91 -16.96
C LYS A 151 -1.29 6.18 -16.68
N ARG A 152 -1.61 6.69 -15.48
CA ARG A 152 -2.99 7.10 -15.16
C ARG A 152 -3.47 8.19 -16.11
N LEU A 153 -2.68 9.23 -16.31
CA LEU A 153 -3.07 10.33 -17.18
C LEU A 153 -3.18 9.91 -18.65
N GLU A 154 -2.29 9.02 -19.14
CA GLU A 154 -2.37 8.41 -20.45
C GLU A 154 -3.68 7.63 -20.65
N LEU A 155 -4.00 6.72 -19.73
CA LEU A 155 -5.23 5.93 -19.75
C LEU A 155 -6.46 6.81 -19.70
N PHE A 156 -6.41 7.85 -18.87
CA PHE A 156 -7.52 8.80 -18.73
C PHE A 156 -7.77 9.55 -20.04
N LYS A 157 -6.72 10.02 -20.70
CA LYS A 157 -6.84 10.70 -22.00
C LYS A 157 -7.35 9.77 -23.11
N GLN A 158 -7.01 8.48 -23.06
CA GLN A 158 -7.56 7.49 -23.98
C GLN A 158 -9.07 7.29 -23.77
N ALA A 159 -9.51 7.29 -22.50
CA ALA A 159 -10.94 7.12 -22.17
C ALA A 159 -11.77 8.38 -22.41
N VAL A 160 -11.15 9.56 -22.31
CA VAL A 160 -11.80 10.88 -22.49
C VAL A 160 -11.06 11.66 -23.58
N PRO A 161 -11.42 11.49 -24.86
CA PRO A 161 -10.65 12.04 -25.99
C PRO A 161 -10.41 13.56 -25.95
N ASN A 162 -11.39 14.34 -25.45
CA ASN A 162 -11.33 15.79 -25.37
C ASN A 162 -10.70 16.30 -24.06
N LEU A 163 -10.05 15.43 -23.28
CA LEU A 163 -9.42 15.79 -22.03
C LEU A 163 -8.29 16.81 -22.26
N SER A 164 -8.46 18.03 -21.82
CA SER A 164 -7.46 19.10 -21.95
C SER A 164 -7.22 19.88 -20.66
N ARG A 165 -8.24 20.06 -19.81
CA ARG A 165 -8.14 20.74 -18.52
C ARG A 165 -8.49 19.77 -17.41
N VAL A 166 -7.48 19.36 -16.66
CA VAL A 166 -7.65 18.40 -15.58
C VAL A 166 -7.35 19.06 -14.23
N VAL A 167 -8.23 18.87 -13.26
CA VAL A 167 -7.93 19.17 -11.87
C VAL A 167 -7.30 17.95 -11.23
N ALA A 168 -6.21 18.17 -10.49
CA ALA A 168 -5.59 17.16 -9.64
C ALA A 168 -5.93 17.44 -8.17
N LEU A 169 -6.73 16.57 -7.57
CA LEU A 169 -7.01 16.61 -6.14
C LEU A 169 -5.89 15.89 -5.39
N LEU A 170 -5.27 16.56 -4.45
CA LEU A 170 -4.09 16.08 -3.75
C LEU A 170 -4.10 16.46 -2.26
N ASN A 171 -3.48 15.63 -1.44
CA ASN A 171 -3.28 15.89 -0.02
C ASN A 171 -1.89 16.54 0.19
N PRO A 172 -1.80 17.81 0.63
CA PRO A 172 -0.52 18.50 0.83
C PRO A 172 0.29 17.94 2.01
N ASP A 173 -0.37 17.30 2.98
CA ASP A 173 0.27 16.77 4.20
C ASP A 173 0.98 15.42 3.95
N ASN A 174 0.67 14.73 2.85
CA ASN A 174 1.36 13.51 2.48
C ASN A 174 2.68 13.81 1.73
N PRO A 175 3.86 13.45 2.27
CA PRO A 175 5.14 13.73 1.62
C PRO A 175 5.28 13.11 0.22
N PHE A 176 4.58 12.00 -0.05
CA PHE A 176 4.58 11.40 -1.38
C PHE A 176 3.86 12.26 -2.42
N THR A 177 2.90 13.08 -2.03
CA THR A 177 2.11 13.92 -2.93
C THR A 177 2.98 14.84 -3.79
N THR A 178 4.02 15.45 -3.22
CA THR A 178 4.93 16.33 -3.97
C THR A 178 5.64 15.57 -5.11
N ILE A 179 6.02 14.32 -4.87
CA ILE A 179 6.71 13.47 -5.86
C ILE A 179 5.73 13.07 -6.96
N ALA A 180 4.57 12.57 -6.58
CA ALA A 180 3.51 12.16 -7.50
C ALA A 180 3.01 13.36 -8.34
N TRP A 181 2.84 14.52 -7.74
CA TRP A 181 2.44 15.74 -8.45
C TRP A 181 3.44 16.15 -9.53
N LYS A 182 4.74 16.17 -9.23
CA LYS A 182 5.79 16.48 -10.23
C LYS A 182 5.76 15.51 -11.41
N ALA A 183 5.52 14.22 -11.15
CA ALA A 183 5.41 13.22 -12.19
C ALA A 183 4.15 13.41 -13.05
N THR A 184 3.00 13.71 -12.43
CA THR A 184 1.77 14.02 -13.12
C THR A 184 1.94 15.26 -14.02
N GLN A 185 2.60 16.32 -13.51
CA GLN A 185 2.90 17.51 -14.31
C GLN A 185 3.80 17.22 -15.53
N SER A 186 4.81 16.36 -15.36
CA SER A 186 5.69 15.96 -16.46
C SER A 186 4.93 15.20 -17.53
N ALA A 187 4.08 14.27 -17.15
CA ALA A 187 3.22 13.53 -18.07
C ALA A 187 2.20 14.44 -18.78
N ALA A 188 1.63 15.40 -18.07
CA ALA A 188 0.66 16.34 -18.63
C ALA A 188 1.26 17.20 -19.75
N LYS A 189 2.51 17.65 -19.58
CA LYS A 189 3.24 18.37 -20.64
C LYS A 189 3.38 17.54 -21.92
N ILE A 190 3.73 16.26 -21.78
CA ILE A 190 3.89 15.33 -22.91
C ILE A 190 2.54 15.09 -23.61
N LEU A 191 1.48 14.95 -22.82
CA LEU A 191 0.14 14.63 -23.32
C LEU A 191 -0.66 15.86 -23.77
N GLY A 192 -0.12 17.07 -23.61
CA GLY A 192 -0.83 18.32 -23.96
C GLY A 192 -2.05 18.56 -23.07
N VAL A 193 -1.96 18.25 -21.79
CA VAL A 193 -3.02 18.44 -20.78
C VAL A 193 -2.62 19.55 -19.82
N SER A 194 -3.53 20.50 -19.57
CA SER A 194 -3.34 21.51 -18.52
C SER A 194 -3.78 20.93 -17.18
N LEU A 195 -2.94 21.09 -16.14
CA LEU A 195 -3.24 20.64 -14.80
C LEU A 195 -3.42 21.82 -13.84
N GLN A 196 -4.46 21.74 -13.01
CA GLN A 196 -4.69 22.64 -11.89
C GLN A 196 -4.70 21.84 -10.59
N PRO A 197 -3.80 22.12 -9.62
CA PRO A 197 -3.85 21.46 -8.33
C PRO A 197 -4.98 22.05 -7.48
N VAL A 198 -5.64 21.17 -6.72
CA VAL A 198 -6.59 21.52 -5.67
C VAL A 198 -6.29 20.64 -4.47
N GLU A 199 -6.14 21.26 -3.31
CA GLU A 199 -5.64 20.60 -2.10
C GLU A 199 -6.76 20.27 -1.11
N ALA A 200 -6.66 19.09 -0.49
CA ALA A 200 -7.52 18.69 0.63
C ALA A 200 -6.76 17.69 1.53
N GLY A 201 -6.39 18.10 2.73
CA GLY A 201 -5.73 17.26 3.74
C GLY A 201 -6.70 16.62 4.73
N ASN A 202 -7.92 17.12 4.83
CA ASN A 202 -8.98 16.63 5.74
C ASN A 202 -10.37 16.87 5.15
N LEU A 203 -11.42 16.45 5.85
CA LEU A 203 -12.81 16.57 5.37
C LEU A 203 -13.29 18.00 5.19
N ASN A 204 -12.87 18.93 6.05
CA ASN A 204 -13.27 20.33 5.92
C ASN A 204 -12.63 20.97 4.69
N ASP A 205 -11.37 20.66 4.41
CA ASP A 205 -10.67 21.12 3.21
C ASP A 205 -11.31 20.52 1.94
N LEU A 206 -11.80 19.27 2.03
CA LEU A 206 -12.45 18.61 0.90
C LEU A 206 -13.68 19.37 0.41
N ASP A 207 -14.53 19.88 1.29
CA ASP A 207 -15.71 20.66 0.91
C ASP A 207 -15.32 21.92 0.12
N VAL A 208 -14.27 22.62 0.57
CA VAL A 208 -13.72 23.80 -0.10
C VAL A 208 -13.09 23.41 -1.45
N ALA A 209 -12.38 22.29 -1.48
CA ALA A 209 -11.76 21.75 -2.69
C ALA A 209 -12.81 21.40 -3.74
N LEU A 210 -13.88 20.68 -3.36
CA LEU A 210 -14.98 20.33 -4.27
C LEU A 210 -15.71 21.57 -4.81
N ALA A 211 -15.93 22.60 -3.99
CA ALA A 211 -16.47 23.87 -4.46
C ALA A 211 -15.54 24.57 -5.47
N THR A 212 -14.23 24.50 -5.26
CA THR A 212 -13.22 25.03 -6.18
C THR A 212 -13.19 24.28 -7.50
N ILE A 213 -13.26 22.95 -7.47
CA ILE A 213 -13.34 22.10 -8.67
C ILE A 213 -14.59 22.42 -9.47
N LYS A 214 -15.74 22.61 -8.81
CA LYS A 214 -16.99 23.00 -9.47
C LYS A 214 -16.86 24.32 -10.24
N LYS A 215 -16.20 25.32 -9.65
CA LYS A 215 -15.97 26.63 -10.30
C LYS A 215 -15.02 26.52 -11.50
N ALA A 216 -14.00 25.67 -11.40
CA ALA A 216 -13.02 25.45 -12.46
C ALA A 216 -13.61 24.79 -13.71
N ARG A 217 -14.70 24.03 -13.60
CA ARG A 217 -15.36 23.28 -14.69
C ARG A 217 -14.35 22.48 -15.51
N PRO A 218 -13.58 21.56 -14.90
CA PRO A 218 -12.57 20.79 -15.62
C PRO A 218 -13.21 19.77 -16.57
N ASP A 219 -12.43 19.33 -17.54
CA ASP A 219 -12.81 18.23 -18.43
C ASP A 219 -12.63 16.87 -17.75
N GLY A 220 -11.91 16.82 -16.63
CA GLY A 220 -11.71 15.65 -15.80
C GLY A 220 -11.04 15.92 -14.46
N LEU A 221 -11.20 14.99 -13.52
CA LEU A 221 -10.56 14.97 -12.21
C LEU A 221 -9.60 13.80 -12.13
N ILE A 222 -8.36 14.04 -11.69
CA ILE A 222 -7.45 12.99 -11.24
C ILE A 222 -7.21 13.12 -9.74
N VAL A 223 -7.26 12.00 -9.01
CA VAL A 223 -6.90 11.98 -7.59
C VAL A 223 -5.49 11.45 -7.46
N VAL A 224 -4.61 12.22 -6.84
CA VAL A 224 -3.24 11.78 -6.52
C VAL A 224 -3.29 10.73 -5.41
N PRO A 225 -2.46 9.67 -5.46
CA PRO A 225 -2.52 8.58 -4.50
C PRO A 225 -2.36 9.05 -3.05
N ASP A 226 -3.42 8.90 -2.29
CA ASP A 226 -3.46 9.26 -0.88
C ASP A 226 -4.52 8.45 -0.13
N ARG A 227 -4.20 7.98 1.09
CA ARG A 227 -5.08 7.14 1.89
C ARG A 227 -6.20 7.94 2.58
N VAL A 228 -5.97 9.21 2.88
CA VAL A 228 -7.00 10.11 3.43
C VAL A 228 -8.05 10.39 2.36
N LEU A 229 -7.61 10.70 1.13
CA LEU A 229 -8.53 10.89 -0.01
C LEU A 229 -9.29 9.60 -0.34
N LEU A 230 -8.68 8.42 -0.17
CA LEU A 230 -9.39 7.15 -0.28
C LEU A 230 -10.48 6.98 0.80
N ALA A 231 -10.21 7.39 2.03
CA ALA A 231 -11.22 7.37 3.10
C ALA A 231 -12.43 8.26 2.75
N TYR A 232 -12.19 9.35 2.03
CA TYR A 232 -13.23 10.30 1.58
C TYR A 232 -13.76 10.03 0.17
N ARG A 233 -13.56 8.83 -0.39
CA ARG A 233 -13.95 8.52 -1.77
C ARG A 233 -15.44 8.73 -2.05
N ALA A 234 -16.33 8.41 -1.11
CA ALA A 234 -17.77 8.52 -1.32
C ALA A 234 -18.21 9.95 -1.65
N PRO A 235 -17.89 11.01 -0.86
CA PRO A 235 -18.21 12.39 -1.23
C PRO A 235 -17.51 12.84 -2.52
N ILE A 236 -16.29 12.39 -2.82
CA ILE A 236 -15.59 12.71 -4.07
C ILE A 236 -16.34 12.12 -5.27
N VAL A 237 -16.71 10.84 -5.20
CA VAL A 237 -17.44 10.15 -6.28
C VAL A 237 -18.84 10.73 -6.47
N GLN A 238 -19.55 11.01 -5.40
CA GLN A 238 -20.85 11.67 -5.45
C GLN A 238 -20.76 13.04 -6.12
N PHE A 239 -19.74 13.81 -5.81
CA PHE A 239 -19.51 15.13 -6.41
C PHE A 239 -19.29 15.02 -7.93
N ILE A 240 -18.40 14.15 -8.41
CA ILE A 240 -18.12 14.00 -9.85
C ILE A 240 -19.35 13.49 -10.61
N ALA A 241 -20.09 12.53 -10.04
CA ALA A 241 -21.31 12.01 -10.63
C ALA A 241 -22.37 13.11 -10.79
N THR A 242 -22.59 13.92 -9.73
CA THR A 242 -23.56 15.02 -9.75
C THR A 242 -23.21 16.14 -10.74
N ASN A 243 -21.90 16.38 -10.96
CA ASN A 243 -21.44 17.47 -11.82
C ASN A 243 -21.02 17.00 -13.23
N GLY A 244 -21.17 15.72 -13.55
CA GLY A 244 -20.83 15.14 -14.86
C GLY A 244 -19.33 15.22 -15.18
N VAL A 245 -18.45 15.11 -14.16
CA VAL A 245 -16.99 15.19 -14.32
C VAL A 245 -16.40 13.79 -14.38
N PRO A 246 -15.74 13.37 -15.48
CA PRO A 246 -15.01 12.12 -15.51
C PRO A 246 -13.89 12.09 -14.45
N GLY A 247 -13.68 10.93 -13.80
CA GLY A 247 -12.65 10.79 -12.79
C GLY A 247 -11.69 9.63 -13.04
N MET A 248 -10.39 9.87 -12.84
CA MET A 248 -9.33 8.85 -12.82
C MET A 248 -8.73 8.73 -11.43
N PHE A 249 -8.62 7.50 -10.94
CA PHE A 249 -8.31 7.22 -9.54
C PHE A 249 -7.16 6.24 -9.37
N PRO A 250 -6.41 6.31 -8.24
CA PRO A 250 -5.32 5.39 -7.93
C PRO A 250 -5.79 4.07 -7.29
N PHE A 251 -7.04 4.02 -6.78
CA PHE A 251 -7.57 2.88 -6.05
C PHE A 251 -8.87 2.39 -6.68
N PRO A 252 -9.04 1.05 -6.85
CA PRO A 252 -10.21 0.47 -7.49
C PRO A 252 -11.53 0.76 -6.75
N GLU A 253 -11.46 1.04 -5.44
CA GLU A 253 -12.62 1.36 -4.62
C GLU A 253 -13.38 2.60 -5.12
N PHE A 254 -12.69 3.57 -5.71
CA PHE A 254 -13.35 4.73 -6.33
C PHE A 254 -14.23 4.32 -7.52
N ALA A 255 -13.73 3.41 -8.38
CA ALA A 255 -14.50 2.92 -9.51
C ALA A 255 -15.69 2.04 -9.06
N GLN A 256 -15.52 1.27 -7.99
CA GLN A 256 -16.60 0.47 -7.37
C GLN A 256 -17.70 1.37 -6.80
N GLU A 257 -17.34 2.52 -6.23
CA GLU A 257 -18.26 3.52 -5.68
C GLU A 257 -18.99 4.33 -6.77
N GLY A 258 -18.58 4.23 -8.05
CA GLY A 258 -19.21 4.92 -9.19
C GLY A 258 -18.29 5.87 -9.96
N GLY A 259 -17.00 5.95 -9.63
CA GLY A 259 -15.99 6.66 -10.42
C GLY A 259 -15.78 6.01 -11.79
N LEU A 260 -15.31 6.77 -12.79
CA LEU A 260 -15.18 6.29 -14.17
C LEU A 260 -14.14 5.17 -14.28
N MET A 261 -12.92 5.38 -13.78
CA MET A 261 -11.85 4.40 -13.90
C MET A 261 -10.80 4.55 -12.84
N ALA A 262 -10.14 3.43 -12.53
CA ALA A 262 -9.01 3.39 -11.60
C ALA A 262 -7.86 2.57 -12.19
N TYR A 263 -6.61 2.97 -11.90
CA TYR A 263 -5.42 2.22 -12.24
C TYR A 263 -4.39 2.31 -11.10
N GLY A 264 -3.97 1.18 -10.60
CA GLY A 264 -2.98 1.10 -9.52
C GLY A 264 -2.55 -0.31 -9.20
N PRO A 265 -1.70 -0.50 -8.17
CA PRO A 265 -1.35 -1.82 -7.68
C PRO A 265 -2.56 -2.62 -7.20
N ASP A 266 -2.50 -3.94 -7.33
CA ASP A 266 -3.40 -4.83 -6.60
C ASP A 266 -3.03 -4.80 -5.11
N TYR A 267 -3.75 -3.97 -4.34
CA TYR A 267 -3.47 -3.78 -2.91
C TYR A 267 -3.76 -5.03 -2.08
N THR A 268 -4.64 -5.91 -2.52
CA THR A 268 -4.87 -7.19 -1.84
C THR A 268 -3.66 -8.10 -1.97
N ASP A 269 -3.02 -8.14 -3.15
CA ASP A 269 -1.75 -8.85 -3.34
C ASP A 269 -0.61 -8.22 -2.50
N VAL A 270 -0.53 -6.89 -2.46
CA VAL A 270 0.46 -6.17 -1.65
C VAL A 270 0.32 -6.54 -0.17
N PHE A 271 -0.89 -6.51 0.39
CA PHE A 271 -1.12 -6.84 1.80
C PHE A 271 -0.89 -8.33 2.09
N ARG A 272 -1.24 -9.23 1.17
CA ARG A 272 -0.92 -10.66 1.28
C ARG A 272 0.59 -10.89 1.31
N ARG A 273 1.35 -10.20 0.45
CA ARG A 273 2.82 -10.28 0.42
C ARG A 273 3.47 -9.66 1.66
N ALA A 274 2.88 -8.64 2.27
CA ALA A 274 3.36 -8.06 3.52
C ALA A 274 3.42 -9.11 4.65
N ALA A 275 2.52 -10.10 4.66
CA ALA A 275 2.58 -11.23 5.60
C ALA A 275 3.86 -12.07 5.45
N THR A 276 4.42 -12.18 4.22
CA THR A 276 5.69 -12.86 4.00
C THR A 276 6.86 -12.12 4.68
N TYR A 277 6.84 -10.79 4.65
CA TYR A 277 7.82 -9.97 5.38
C TYR A 277 7.72 -10.16 6.88
N VAL A 278 6.49 -10.14 7.40
CA VAL A 278 6.23 -10.42 8.83
C VAL A 278 6.77 -11.81 9.19
N ASN A 279 6.48 -12.84 8.40
CA ASN A 279 7.01 -14.20 8.64
C ASN A 279 8.54 -14.25 8.64
N LYS A 280 9.21 -13.60 7.66
CA LYS A 280 10.68 -13.52 7.63
C LYS A 280 11.25 -12.89 8.91
N ILE A 281 10.65 -11.78 9.37
CA ILE A 281 11.06 -11.07 10.58
C ILE A 281 10.84 -11.92 11.84
N LEU A 282 9.69 -12.55 11.97
CA LEU A 282 9.38 -13.45 13.09
C LEU A 282 10.33 -14.66 13.15
N LYS A 283 10.89 -15.06 12.02
CA LYS A 283 11.94 -16.10 11.89
C LYS A 283 13.36 -15.56 12.11
N GLY A 284 13.50 -14.27 12.44
CA GLY A 284 14.79 -13.68 12.81
C GLY A 284 15.48 -12.86 11.73
N ALA A 285 14.88 -12.67 10.55
CA ALA A 285 15.41 -11.76 9.55
C ALA A 285 15.34 -10.30 10.05
N LYS A 286 16.37 -9.52 9.77
CA LYS A 286 16.42 -8.10 10.14
C LYS A 286 15.74 -7.26 9.05
N PRO A 287 14.86 -6.31 9.40
CA PRO A 287 14.27 -5.39 8.41
C PRO A 287 15.33 -4.67 7.55
N ALA A 288 16.46 -4.32 8.15
CA ALA A 288 17.57 -3.65 7.49
C ALA A 288 18.14 -4.41 6.27
N ASP A 289 18.02 -5.75 6.27
CA ASP A 289 18.58 -6.64 5.26
C ASP A 289 17.50 -7.19 4.29
N LEU A 290 16.22 -6.88 4.53
CA LEU A 290 15.10 -7.31 3.69
C LEU A 290 14.81 -6.22 2.66
N PRO A 291 15.06 -6.43 1.36
CA PRO A 291 14.77 -5.44 0.32
C PRO A 291 13.31 -5.00 0.35
N VAL A 292 13.06 -3.72 0.08
CA VAL A 292 11.72 -3.23 -0.22
C VAL A 292 11.37 -3.64 -1.65
N GLU A 293 10.29 -4.37 -1.81
CA GLU A 293 9.84 -4.84 -3.13
C GLU A 293 8.79 -3.90 -3.71
N GLU A 294 8.75 -3.87 -5.04
CA GLU A 294 7.72 -3.18 -5.80
C GLU A 294 6.54 -4.11 -6.08
N PRO A 295 5.32 -3.57 -6.36
CA PRO A 295 4.19 -4.37 -6.78
C PRO A 295 4.49 -4.99 -8.15
N THR A 296 4.05 -6.22 -8.33
CA THR A 296 4.16 -6.96 -9.61
C THR A 296 2.83 -7.10 -10.32
N LYS A 297 1.73 -6.78 -9.63
CA LYS A 297 0.37 -6.82 -10.16
C LYS A 297 -0.26 -5.44 -10.09
N PHE A 298 -0.87 -5.06 -11.18
CA PHE A 298 -1.61 -3.81 -11.34
C PHE A 298 -3.02 -4.14 -11.82
N GLU A 299 -3.97 -3.26 -11.50
CA GLU A 299 -5.37 -3.44 -11.85
C GLU A 299 -5.89 -2.18 -12.56
N LEU A 300 -6.43 -2.37 -13.76
CA LEU A 300 -7.23 -1.37 -14.48
C LEU A 300 -8.71 -1.73 -14.30
N VAL A 301 -9.44 -0.87 -13.61
CA VAL A 301 -10.88 -1.00 -13.40
C VAL A 301 -11.59 0.08 -14.19
N ILE A 302 -12.61 -0.30 -14.96
CA ILE A 302 -13.43 0.64 -15.75
C ILE A 302 -14.90 0.43 -15.36
N ASN A 303 -15.60 1.51 -15.04
CA ASN A 303 -17.01 1.49 -14.70
C ASN A 303 -17.84 1.96 -15.91
N MET A 304 -18.53 1.01 -16.56
CA MET A 304 -19.35 1.28 -17.75
C MET A 304 -20.66 2.02 -17.41
N LYS A 305 -21.18 1.88 -16.18
CA LYS A 305 -22.33 2.69 -15.75
C LYS A 305 -21.95 4.17 -15.65
N ALA A 306 -20.78 4.46 -15.08
CA ALA A 306 -20.25 5.81 -15.03
C ALA A 306 -19.95 6.37 -16.44
N ALA A 307 -19.33 5.56 -17.32
CA ALA A 307 -19.07 5.95 -18.70
C ALA A 307 -20.38 6.30 -19.44
N LYS A 308 -21.41 5.46 -19.32
CA LYS A 308 -22.73 5.70 -19.92
C LYS A 308 -23.39 6.97 -19.40
N ALA A 309 -23.34 7.19 -18.08
CA ALA A 309 -23.90 8.40 -17.46
C ALA A 309 -23.19 9.69 -17.91
N LEU A 310 -21.89 9.59 -18.22
CA LEU A 310 -21.08 10.69 -18.77
C LEU A 310 -21.18 10.84 -20.30
N GLY A 311 -21.93 9.99 -20.98
CA GLY A 311 -22.02 9.98 -22.45
C GLY A 311 -20.71 9.58 -23.14
N LEU A 312 -19.83 8.84 -22.45
CA LEU A 312 -18.54 8.41 -22.96
C LEU A 312 -18.61 7.02 -23.58
N THR A 313 -17.98 6.87 -24.74
CA THR A 313 -17.73 5.57 -25.36
C THR A 313 -16.30 5.14 -25.07
N ILE A 314 -16.12 4.15 -24.22
CA ILE A 314 -14.79 3.64 -23.88
C ILE A 314 -14.23 2.84 -25.07
N PRO A 315 -13.01 3.15 -25.54
CA PRO A 315 -12.40 2.41 -26.64
C PRO A 315 -12.23 0.92 -26.33
N GLN A 316 -12.47 0.07 -27.33
CA GLN A 316 -12.31 -1.37 -27.18
C GLN A 316 -10.89 -1.76 -26.73
N SER A 317 -9.88 -1.01 -27.19
CA SER A 317 -8.48 -1.20 -26.77
C SER A 317 -8.23 -1.00 -25.27
N LEU A 318 -9.05 -0.20 -24.58
CA LEU A 318 -9.00 -0.07 -23.12
C LEU A 318 -9.77 -1.20 -22.44
N LEU A 319 -10.95 -1.57 -22.97
CA LEU A 319 -11.78 -2.64 -22.40
C LEU A 319 -11.04 -4.01 -22.39
N VAL A 320 -10.31 -4.31 -23.47
CA VAL A 320 -9.50 -5.56 -23.56
C VAL A 320 -8.36 -5.56 -22.55
N ARG A 321 -7.87 -4.38 -22.13
CA ARG A 321 -6.79 -4.23 -21.14
C ARG A 321 -7.29 -4.11 -19.71
N ALA A 322 -8.58 -3.92 -19.53
CA ALA A 322 -9.17 -3.83 -18.19
C ALA A 322 -9.15 -5.20 -17.50
N ASP A 323 -8.62 -5.22 -16.28
CA ASP A 323 -8.67 -6.40 -15.42
C ASP A 323 -10.09 -6.62 -14.88
N ARG A 324 -10.84 -5.51 -14.71
CA ARG A 324 -12.22 -5.56 -14.26
C ARG A 324 -13.07 -4.46 -14.93
N VAL A 325 -14.23 -4.88 -15.44
CA VAL A 325 -15.26 -4.00 -15.98
C VAL A 325 -16.49 -4.08 -15.07
N ILE A 326 -16.97 -2.93 -14.60
CA ILE A 326 -18.18 -2.82 -13.76
C ILE A 326 -19.33 -2.43 -14.70
N GLU A 327 -20.33 -3.32 -14.82
CA GLU A 327 -21.52 -3.18 -15.65
C GLU A 327 -22.73 -2.70 -14.85
#